data_4d0e3deeb884b03942e7c9bbeb76aef4
#
_entry.id   4d0e3deeb884b03942e7c9bbeb76aef4
#
_cell.length_a   1.000
_cell.length_b   1.000
_cell.length_c   1.000
_cell.angle_alpha   90.00
_cell.angle_beta   90.00
_cell.angle_gamma   90.00
#
_symmetry.space_group_name_H-M   'P 1'
#
loop_
_entity.id
_entity.type
_entity.pdbx_description
1 polymer ?
#
loop_
_entity_poly.entity_id
_entity_poly.type
_entity_poly.pdbx_seq_one_letter_code
_entity_poly.pdbx_strand_id
1 'polypeptide(L)'
;MNFFTKSFSSCKELFLEKTTQKRRVSMNGHRYLRDPKYCQQWLFLPEYPGLLIVMGYSMRCFYSPEFYLDLPSDHPYPMQKFRISKDMLLERGTVRPEDIVEVRPAATHVLERAHTPAYLQKIYSGQLDRKEQIQLGFPLTPQLYTRSALEVEATRLACEAALQDGAAVVLAGGTHHAFREHGEGYCVFNDIAVAIRSLQVKRPGIKVMVVDTDAHQGNGTNSLLDNDPNVFTYSIHVGRNDPVRKVKGSMDVETVRYVEGEMYLKQLFSTLAAAMDVFSPDLVIWIAGADNHRNDQLGQMMLTVKDIQRRDEVILGAMLRNRIPIALLYGGGYNRQPEYTAKLHRNTVVTAKRILGEVQGLVS
;
A
#
# COMPACT_ATOMS: atom_id res chain seq x y z
N MET A 1 21.35 24.54 -24.47
CA MET A 1 22.25 23.67 -23.67
C MET A 1 22.71 24.47 -22.47
N ASN A 2 22.24 24.25 -21.27
CA ASN A 2 22.51 24.87 -19.96
C ASN A 2 21.27 25.43 -19.24
N PHE A 3 20.31 24.54 -18.92
CA PHE A 3 19.21 24.88 -17.98
C PHE A 3 18.94 23.76 -16.93
N PHE A 4 19.75 22.69 -16.91
CA PHE A 4 19.46 21.52 -16.06
C PHE A 4 20.29 21.40 -14.77
N THR A 5 21.26 22.30 -14.54
CA THR A 5 22.21 22.14 -13.41
C THR A 5 21.92 22.98 -12.15
N LYS A 6 20.97 23.91 -12.20
CA LYS A 6 20.68 24.80 -11.05
C LYS A 6 19.53 24.35 -10.11
N SER A 7 18.75 23.35 -10.47
CA SER A 7 17.59 22.90 -9.67
C SER A 7 17.93 21.91 -8.54
N PHE A 8 19.09 21.27 -8.59
CA PHE A 8 19.47 20.23 -7.62
C PHE A 8 20.07 20.74 -6.31
N SER A 9 20.55 21.97 -6.28
CA SER A 9 21.16 22.59 -5.09
C SER A 9 20.12 23.02 -4.04
N SER A 10 18.98 23.51 -4.48
CA SER A 10 17.95 24.10 -3.62
C SER A 10 17.19 23.09 -2.73
N CYS A 11 17.01 21.85 -3.16
CA CYS A 11 16.35 20.82 -2.34
C CYS A 11 17.23 20.29 -1.21
N LYS A 12 18.56 20.36 -1.36
CA LYS A 12 19.49 19.92 -0.30
C LYS A 12 19.55 20.88 0.88
N GLU A 13 19.41 22.18 0.63
CA GLU A 13 19.56 23.19 1.70
C GLU A 13 18.32 23.26 2.61
N LEU A 14 17.11 23.03 2.11
CA LEU A 14 15.90 23.05 2.94
C LEU A 14 15.77 21.85 3.91
N PHE A 15 16.50 20.75 3.68
CA PHE A 15 16.43 19.56 4.54
C PHE A 15 17.55 19.53 5.57
N LEU A 16 18.66 20.24 5.36
CA LEU A 16 19.83 20.22 6.24
C LEU A 16 19.70 21.13 7.46
N GLU A 17 18.80 22.11 7.46
CA GLU A 17 18.65 23.04 8.60
C GLU A 17 17.85 22.49 9.79
N LYS A 18 17.18 21.34 9.66
CA LYS A 18 16.33 20.78 10.74
C LYS A 18 16.84 19.52 11.41
N THR A 19 18.00 18.98 11.03
CA THR A 19 18.54 17.75 11.62
C THR A 19 20.02 17.85 11.97
N THR A 20 20.35 18.70 12.92
CA THR A 20 21.65 18.66 13.59
C THR A 20 21.62 17.72 14.78
N GLN A 21 21.66 16.42 14.55
CA GLN A 21 22.27 15.48 15.47
C GLN A 21 23.08 14.42 14.71
N LYS A 22 24.40 14.54 14.84
CA LYS A 22 25.38 13.68 14.19
C LYS A 22 25.28 12.25 14.68
N ARG A 23 25.04 11.28 13.78
CA ARG A 23 25.59 9.93 13.89
C ARG A 23 26.26 9.57 12.56
N ARG A 24 27.57 9.32 12.61
CA ARG A 24 28.31 8.68 11.53
C ARG A 24 27.81 7.24 11.39
N VAL A 25 27.19 6.91 10.25
CA VAL A 25 26.89 5.54 9.87
C VAL A 25 27.71 5.18 8.63
N SER A 26 28.39 4.06 8.73
CA SER A 26 29.23 3.44 7.71
C SER A 26 28.45 3.22 6.40
N MET A 27 28.99 3.71 5.30
CA MET A 27 28.42 3.52 3.96
C MET A 27 28.84 2.18 3.37
N ASN A 28 27.94 1.21 3.29
CA ASN A 28 28.06 0.10 2.35
C ASN A 28 26.65 -0.43 2.03
N GLY A 29 26.18 -0.21 0.82
CA GLY A 29 24.95 -0.85 0.30
C GLY A 29 24.08 -0.08 -0.69
N HIS A 30 24.20 1.23 -0.82
CA HIS A 30 23.23 2.02 -1.60
C HIS A 30 23.77 2.54 -2.95
N ARG A 31 24.46 1.70 -3.73
CA ARG A 31 25.04 2.15 -5.03
C ARG A 31 24.04 2.36 -6.16
N TYR A 32 22.89 1.71 -6.14
CA TYR A 32 21.98 1.68 -7.29
C TYR A 32 21.08 2.90 -7.44
N LEU A 33 20.74 3.62 -6.37
CA LEU A 33 19.87 4.79 -6.44
C LEU A 33 20.60 6.12 -6.70
N ARG A 34 21.94 6.14 -6.66
CA ARG A 34 22.76 7.36 -6.82
C ARG A 34 23.39 7.55 -8.20
N ASP A 35 23.37 6.55 -9.07
CA ASP A 35 23.98 6.66 -10.40
C ASP A 35 22.96 7.25 -11.39
N PRO A 36 23.23 8.44 -11.97
CA PRO A 36 22.37 9.07 -12.97
C PRO A 36 22.11 8.19 -14.21
N LYS A 37 22.99 7.22 -14.51
CA LYS A 37 22.82 6.25 -15.61
C LYS A 37 21.63 5.32 -15.37
N TYR A 38 21.30 5.02 -14.13
CA TYR A 38 20.13 4.20 -13.80
C TYR A 38 18.83 5.00 -13.82
N CYS A 39 18.84 6.32 -13.54
CA CYS A 39 17.67 7.17 -13.71
C CYS A 39 17.12 7.18 -15.15
N GLN A 40 18.00 7.12 -16.16
CA GLN A 40 17.60 7.10 -17.58
C GLN A 40 17.11 5.72 -18.04
N GLN A 41 17.62 4.62 -17.50
CA GLN A 41 17.18 3.27 -17.84
C GLN A 41 15.76 2.95 -17.37
N TRP A 42 15.25 3.62 -16.32
CA TRP A 42 13.89 3.43 -15.81
C TRP A 42 12.81 4.12 -16.64
N LEU A 43 13.20 5.07 -17.50
CA LEU A 43 12.27 5.84 -18.34
C LEU A 43 11.99 5.16 -19.70
N PHE A 44 12.77 4.17 -20.10
CA PHE A 44 12.67 3.49 -21.39
C PHE A 44 12.67 1.97 -21.22
N LEU A 45 11.52 1.39 -20.87
CA LEU A 45 11.30 -0.04 -21.05
C LEU A 45 10.41 -0.26 -22.28
N PRO A 46 10.75 -1.24 -23.16
CA PRO A 46 9.99 -1.51 -24.37
C PRO A 46 8.58 -2.01 -24.06
N GLU A 47 7.65 -1.75 -24.96
CA GLU A 47 6.30 -2.31 -24.96
C GLU A 47 6.40 -3.85 -25.02
N TYR A 48 5.79 -4.53 -24.05
CA TYR A 48 5.82 -5.98 -23.97
C TYR A 48 4.78 -6.62 -24.91
N PRO A 49 5.21 -7.39 -25.93
CA PRO A 49 4.37 -8.36 -26.57
C PRO A 49 4.54 -9.71 -25.85
N GLY A 50 3.47 -10.24 -25.31
CA GLY A 50 3.42 -11.66 -24.93
C GLY A 50 3.41 -11.94 -23.45
N LEU A 51 2.37 -12.64 -23.06
CA LEU A 51 2.15 -13.26 -21.78
C LEU A 51 3.17 -14.41 -21.62
N LEU A 52 4.30 -14.15 -20.98
CA LEU A 52 5.16 -15.23 -20.50
C LEU A 52 4.49 -15.88 -19.29
N ILE A 53 4.08 -17.13 -19.45
CA ILE A 53 3.63 -17.97 -18.32
C ILE A 53 4.87 -18.20 -17.45
N VAL A 54 4.95 -17.47 -16.37
CA VAL A 54 6.04 -17.60 -15.39
C VAL A 54 5.72 -18.82 -14.51
N MET A 55 6.22 -19.98 -14.92
CA MET A 55 6.13 -21.21 -14.11
C MET A 55 7.23 -21.21 -13.04
N GLY A 56 6.89 -21.44 -11.77
CA GLY A 56 7.81 -22.05 -10.82
C GLY A 56 8.10 -21.40 -9.48
N TYR A 57 7.56 -20.22 -9.12
CA TYR A 57 7.75 -19.66 -7.77
C TYR A 57 6.43 -19.20 -7.16
N SER A 58 6.32 -19.39 -5.84
CA SER A 58 5.15 -19.10 -5.06
C SER A 58 5.24 -17.68 -4.51
N MET A 59 4.25 -16.86 -4.80
CA MET A 59 3.97 -15.63 -4.08
C MET A 59 2.59 -15.80 -3.45
N ARG A 60 2.56 -15.97 -2.12
CA ARG A 60 1.32 -16.20 -1.39
C ARG A 60 0.37 -15.02 -1.55
N CYS A 61 -0.88 -15.32 -1.90
CA CYS A 61 -1.96 -14.37 -2.07
C CYS A 61 -3.07 -14.67 -1.06
N PHE A 62 -3.28 -13.77 -0.12
CA PHE A 62 -4.27 -13.94 0.95
C PHE A 62 -5.63 -13.43 0.48
N TYR A 63 -6.63 -14.29 0.58
CA TYR A 63 -8.00 -14.00 0.13
C TYR A 63 -9.03 -14.71 1.00
N SER A 64 -10.21 -14.09 1.14
CA SER A 64 -11.42 -14.73 1.63
C SER A 64 -12.62 -14.32 0.77
N PRO A 65 -13.54 -15.24 0.46
CA PRO A 65 -14.81 -14.87 -0.15
C PRO A 65 -15.61 -13.85 0.68
N GLU A 66 -15.41 -13.87 2.01
CA GLU A 66 -16.04 -12.96 2.96
C GLU A 66 -15.42 -11.54 2.99
N PHE A 67 -14.42 -11.24 2.14
CA PHE A 67 -14.04 -9.86 1.83
C PHE A 67 -15.17 -9.10 1.13
N TYR A 68 -16.11 -9.82 0.55
CA TYR A 68 -17.33 -9.24 -0.02
C TYR A 68 -18.31 -8.85 1.08
N LEU A 69 -18.88 -7.67 0.93
CA LEU A 69 -20.00 -7.17 1.72
C LEU A 69 -21.10 -6.75 0.74
N ASP A 70 -22.33 -7.14 1.00
CA ASP A 70 -23.46 -6.69 0.21
C ASP A 70 -23.76 -5.22 0.54
N LEU A 71 -23.68 -4.37 -0.48
CA LEU A 71 -23.85 -2.93 -0.36
C LEU A 71 -25.03 -2.47 -1.22
N PRO A 72 -25.70 -1.38 -0.86
CA PRO A 72 -26.69 -0.75 -1.74
C PRO A 72 -26.14 -0.53 -3.15
N SER A 73 -26.98 -0.65 -4.16
CA SER A 73 -26.57 -0.59 -5.58
C SER A 73 -25.98 0.77 -6.00
N ASP A 74 -26.28 1.82 -5.28
CA ASP A 74 -25.76 3.19 -5.44
C ASP A 74 -24.51 3.48 -4.60
N HIS A 75 -24.07 2.51 -3.79
CA HIS A 75 -22.89 2.68 -2.95
C HIS A 75 -21.62 2.79 -3.81
N PRO A 76 -20.76 3.82 -3.59
CA PRO A 76 -19.60 4.06 -4.45
C PRO A 76 -18.48 3.02 -4.32
N TYR A 77 -18.49 2.18 -3.27
CA TYR A 77 -17.45 1.17 -3.04
C TYR A 77 -17.71 -0.11 -3.86
N PRO A 78 -16.87 -0.44 -4.84
CA PRO A 78 -17.09 -1.59 -5.73
C PRO A 78 -16.58 -2.88 -5.09
N MET A 79 -17.34 -3.48 -4.17
CA MET A 79 -16.94 -4.69 -3.42
C MET A 79 -16.55 -5.87 -4.31
N GLN A 80 -17.14 -5.98 -5.50
CA GLN A 80 -16.86 -7.05 -6.46
C GLN A 80 -15.41 -7.05 -6.95
N LYS A 81 -14.69 -5.90 -6.85
CA LYS A 81 -13.31 -5.75 -7.33
C LYS A 81 -12.35 -6.82 -6.80
N PHE A 82 -12.54 -7.26 -5.56
CA PHE A 82 -11.67 -8.24 -4.91
C PHE A 82 -11.81 -9.63 -5.56
N ARG A 83 -13.04 -10.12 -5.68
CA ARG A 83 -13.35 -11.40 -6.33
C ARG A 83 -12.94 -11.39 -7.81
N ILE A 84 -13.32 -10.35 -8.53
CA ILE A 84 -13.02 -10.20 -9.97
C ILE A 84 -11.50 -10.20 -10.19
N SER A 85 -10.74 -9.48 -9.38
CA SER A 85 -9.27 -9.45 -9.47
C SER A 85 -8.66 -10.84 -9.23
N LYS A 86 -9.12 -11.54 -8.19
CA LYS A 86 -8.69 -12.92 -7.90
C LYS A 86 -8.99 -13.85 -9.08
N ASP A 87 -10.21 -13.80 -9.62
CA ASP A 87 -10.62 -14.65 -10.74
C ASP A 87 -9.75 -14.38 -11.98
N MET A 88 -9.50 -13.09 -12.30
CA MET A 88 -8.61 -12.70 -13.40
C MET A 88 -7.16 -13.20 -13.21
N LEU A 89 -6.66 -13.27 -11.98
CA LEU A 89 -5.31 -13.76 -11.67
C LEU A 89 -5.20 -15.28 -11.90
N LEU A 90 -6.22 -16.02 -11.48
CA LEU A 90 -6.31 -17.48 -11.64
C LEU A 90 -6.51 -17.86 -13.12
N GLU A 91 -7.46 -17.24 -13.81
CA GLU A 91 -7.77 -17.51 -15.23
C GLU A 91 -6.56 -17.32 -16.14
N ARG A 92 -5.68 -16.38 -15.80
CA ARG A 92 -4.46 -16.11 -16.58
C ARG A 92 -3.24 -16.91 -16.12
N GLY A 93 -3.40 -17.77 -15.12
CA GLY A 93 -2.29 -18.51 -14.54
C GLY A 93 -1.21 -17.63 -13.89
N THR A 94 -1.54 -16.35 -13.59
CA THR A 94 -0.62 -15.45 -12.88
C THR A 94 -0.41 -15.94 -11.45
N VAL A 95 -1.47 -16.39 -10.81
CA VAL A 95 -1.49 -17.01 -9.48
C VAL A 95 -2.10 -18.39 -9.64
N ARG A 96 -1.51 -19.40 -9.01
CA ARG A 96 -2.02 -20.76 -9.01
C ARG A 96 -3.03 -20.94 -7.86
N PRO A 97 -3.97 -21.88 -7.94
CA PRO A 97 -4.91 -22.14 -6.84
C PRO A 97 -4.21 -22.37 -5.50
N GLU A 98 -3.09 -23.10 -5.50
CA GLU A 98 -2.28 -23.39 -4.30
C GLU A 98 -1.55 -22.17 -3.72
N ASP A 99 -1.39 -21.09 -4.47
CA ASP A 99 -0.82 -19.83 -3.98
C ASP A 99 -1.86 -18.97 -3.25
N ILE A 100 -3.17 -19.30 -3.37
CA ILE A 100 -4.25 -18.63 -2.64
C ILE A 100 -4.35 -19.23 -1.23
N VAL A 101 -4.11 -18.37 -0.26
CA VAL A 101 -4.21 -18.72 1.17
C VAL A 101 -5.52 -18.17 1.71
N GLU A 102 -6.41 -19.06 2.12
CA GLU A 102 -7.64 -18.69 2.80
C GLU A 102 -7.35 -18.28 4.25
N VAL A 103 -7.99 -17.21 4.69
CA VAL A 103 -7.76 -16.65 6.02
C VAL A 103 -8.97 -16.82 6.94
N ARG A 104 -8.71 -16.87 8.24
CA ARG A 104 -9.74 -16.81 9.29
C ARG A 104 -9.72 -15.43 9.95
N PRO A 105 -10.81 -14.96 10.54
CA PRO A 105 -10.86 -13.65 11.20
C PRO A 105 -9.82 -13.55 12.33
N ALA A 106 -9.18 -12.39 12.44
CA ALA A 106 -8.30 -12.09 13.56
C ALA A 106 -9.06 -12.18 14.90
N ALA A 107 -8.44 -12.79 15.90
CA ALA A 107 -8.99 -12.83 17.25
C ALA A 107 -9.00 -11.42 17.87
N THR A 108 -9.94 -11.15 18.77
CA THR A 108 -10.14 -9.83 19.40
C THR A 108 -8.85 -9.29 20.02
N HIS A 109 -8.08 -10.10 20.75
CA HIS A 109 -6.82 -9.67 21.36
C HIS A 109 -5.74 -9.25 20.33
N VAL A 110 -5.88 -9.66 19.06
CA VAL A 110 -5.01 -9.19 17.96
C VAL A 110 -5.46 -7.80 17.51
N LEU A 111 -6.77 -7.58 17.39
CA LEU A 111 -7.34 -6.27 17.04
C LEU A 111 -7.04 -5.22 18.11
N GLU A 112 -7.04 -5.60 19.39
CA GLU A 112 -6.71 -4.74 20.54
C GLU A 112 -5.29 -4.15 20.49
N ARG A 113 -4.42 -4.67 19.64
CA ARG A 113 -3.08 -4.10 19.44
C ARG A 113 -3.10 -2.69 18.86
N ALA A 114 -4.15 -2.34 18.14
CA ALA A 114 -4.32 -1.01 17.55
C ALA A 114 -5.64 -0.33 17.92
N HIS A 115 -6.64 -1.08 18.36
CA HIS A 115 -7.98 -0.55 18.64
C HIS A 115 -8.37 -0.73 20.11
N THR A 116 -9.23 0.18 20.62
CA THR A 116 -9.74 0.06 21.98
C THR A 116 -10.82 -1.03 22.07
N PRO A 117 -10.90 -1.75 23.21
CA PRO A 117 -11.97 -2.73 23.43
C PRO A 117 -13.39 -2.13 23.26
N ALA A 118 -13.56 -0.87 23.68
CA ALA A 118 -14.83 -0.15 23.55
C ALA A 118 -15.23 0.02 22.07
N TYR A 119 -14.29 0.40 21.20
CA TYR A 119 -14.57 0.53 19.77
C TYR A 119 -14.85 -0.84 19.12
N LEU A 120 -14.06 -1.87 19.43
CA LEU A 120 -14.30 -3.22 18.95
C LEU A 120 -15.69 -3.72 19.31
N GLN A 121 -16.12 -3.46 20.56
CA GLN A 121 -17.46 -3.81 21.04
C GLN A 121 -18.54 -3.05 20.28
N LYS A 122 -18.38 -1.75 20.02
CA LYS A 122 -19.34 -0.96 19.22
C LYS A 122 -19.55 -1.55 17.82
N ILE A 123 -18.47 -1.91 17.12
CA ILE A 123 -18.57 -2.53 15.79
C ILE A 123 -19.23 -3.90 15.88
N TYR A 124 -18.80 -4.73 16.84
CA TYR A 124 -19.34 -6.09 17.02
C TYR A 124 -20.85 -6.09 17.30
N SER A 125 -21.30 -5.17 18.15
CA SER A 125 -22.71 -5.05 18.54
C SER A 125 -23.56 -4.16 17.62
N GLY A 126 -22.96 -3.56 16.58
CA GLY A 126 -23.65 -2.64 15.68
C GLY A 126 -24.12 -1.34 16.35
N GLN A 127 -23.39 -0.86 17.36
CA GLN A 127 -23.78 0.30 18.18
C GLN A 127 -23.00 1.58 17.86
N LEU A 128 -22.76 1.87 16.59
CA LEU A 128 -22.26 3.19 16.18
C LEU A 128 -23.42 4.19 16.14
N ASP A 129 -23.15 5.41 16.57
CA ASP A 129 -24.10 6.50 16.36
C ASP A 129 -24.17 6.92 14.87
N ARG A 130 -25.14 7.78 14.54
CA ARG A 130 -25.35 8.22 13.15
C ARG A 130 -24.13 8.93 12.56
N LYS A 131 -23.39 9.71 13.35
CA LYS A 131 -22.20 10.43 12.90
C LYS A 131 -21.06 9.46 12.62
N GLU A 132 -20.83 8.53 13.52
CA GLU A 132 -19.84 7.46 13.38
C GLU A 132 -20.14 6.59 12.13
N GLN A 133 -21.41 6.25 11.88
CA GLN A 133 -21.82 5.50 10.69
C GLN A 133 -21.56 6.26 9.38
N ILE A 134 -21.88 7.55 9.34
CA ILE A 134 -21.61 8.41 8.17
C ILE A 134 -20.09 8.51 7.94
N GLN A 135 -19.31 8.70 8.99
CA GLN A 135 -17.86 8.79 8.91
C GLN A 135 -17.23 7.49 8.43
N LEU A 136 -17.73 6.35 8.90
CA LEU A 136 -17.30 5.02 8.47
C LEU A 136 -17.64 4.74 7.00
N GLY A 137 -18.84 5.14 6.56
CA GLY A 137 -19.30 4.98 5.20
C GLY A 137 -19.83 3.59 4.83
N PHE A 138 -19.84 2.63 5.75
CA PHE A 138 -20.42 1.30 5.54
C PHE A 138 -21.66 1.07 6.40
N PRO A 139 -22.64 0.28 5.91
CA PRO A 139 -23.75 -0.17 6.73
C PRO A 139 -23.24 -1.12 7.81
N LEU A 140 -23.75 -0.94 9.03
CA LEU A 140 -23.42 -1.84 10.14
C LEU A 140 -24.18 -3.15 9.98
N THR A 141 -23.43 -4.20 9.70
CA THR A 141 -23.93 -5.56 9.62
C THR A 141 -22.99 -6.50 10.38
N PRO A 142 -23.47 -7.66 10.86
CA PRO A 142 -22.56 -8.64 11.50
C PRO A 142 -21.38 -9.04 10.60
N GLN A 143 -21.60 -9.08 9.28
CA GLN A 143 -20.58 -9.40 8.29
C GLN A 143 -19.47 -8.34 8.23
N LEU A 144 -19.77 -7.07 8.54
CA LEU A 144 -18.78 -5.99 8.52
C LEU A 144 -17.64 -6.26 9.51
N TYR A 145 -17.94 -6.71 10.74
CA TYR A 145 -16.92 -7.09 11.72
C TYR A 145 -16.05 -8.24 11.22
N THR A 146 -16.69 -9.33 10.76
CA THR A 146 -15.99 -10.52 10.26
C THR A 146 -15.09 -10.18 9.08
N ARG A 147 -15.62 -9.45 8.08
CA ARG A 147 -14.86 -8.97 6.93
C ARG A 147 -13.62 -8.18 7.35
N SER A 148 -13.80 -7.22 8.26
CA SER A 148 -12.71 -6.35 8.69
C SER A 148 -11.65 -7.11 9.51
N ALA A 149 -12.07 -8.08 10.34
CA ALA A 149 -11.16 -8.95 11.06
C ALA A 149 -10.38 -9.90 10.12
N LEU A 150 -11.01 -10.33 9.01
CA LEU A 150 -10.35 -11.10 7.95
C LEU A 150 -9.27 -10.28 7.22
N GLU A 151 -9.54 -9.01 6.89
CA GLU A 151 -8.55 -8.12 6.26
C GLU A 151 -7.33 -7.92 7.17
N VAL A 152 -7.56 -7.71 8.46
CA VAL A 152 -6.48 -7.60 9.46
C VAL A 152 -5.62 -8.86 9.50
N GLU A 153 -6.24 -10.04 9.58
CA GLU A 153 -5.47 -11.30 9.64
C GLU A 153 -4.72 -11.56 8.33
N ALA A 154 -5.34 -11.27 7.18
CA ALA A 154 -4.69 -11.40 5.88
C ALA A 154 -3.42 -10.53 5.80
N THR A 155 -3.49 -9.27 6.23
CA THR A 155 -2.34 -8.36 6.23
C THR A 155 -1.26 -8.82 7.20
N ARG A 156 -1.63 -9.29 8.40
CA ARG A 156 -0.69 -9.84 9.37
C ARG A 156 0.06 -11.06 8.82
N LEU A 157 -0.66 -12.00 8.20
CA LEU A 157 -0.08 -13.18 7.59
C LEU A 157 0.75 -12.86 6.35
N ALA A 158 0.32 -11.88 5.54
CA ALA A 158 1.08 -11.42 4.37
C ALA A 158 2.42 -10.80 4.77
N CYS A 159 2.48 -10.04 5.86
CA CYS A 159 3.73 -9.52 6.40
C CYS A 159 4.69 -10.65 6.81
N GLU A 160 4.20 -11.68 7.51
CA GLU A 160 4.99 -12.83 7.90
C GLU A 160 5.48 -13.63 6.68
N ALA A 161 4.61 -13.78 5.67
CA ALA A 161 4.92 -14.43 4.41
C ALA A 161 5.97 -13.66 3.59
N ALA A 162 5.83 -12.33 3.50
CA ALA A 162 6.79 -11.50 2.79
C ALA A 162 8.20 -11.61 3.37
N LEU A 163 8.33 -11.65 4.71
CA LEU A 163 9.61 -11.86 5.39
C LEU A 163 10.27 -13.22 5.09
N GLN A 164 9.49 -14.21 4.63
CA GLN A 164 9.98 -15.55 4.27
C GLN A 164 10.28 -15.66 2.77
N ASP A 165 9.37 -15.15 1.93
CA ASP A 165 9.33 -15.40 0.49
C ASP A 165 9.83 -14.19 -0.33
N GLY A 166 10.06 -13.05 0.32
CA GLY A 166 10.43 -11.78 -0.33
C GLY A 166 9.22 -10.93 -0.70
N ALA A 167 8.09 -11.51 -1.11
CA ALA A 167 6.85 -10.79 -1.39
C ALA A 167 5.62 -11.64 -1.05
N ALA A 168 4.55 -10.96 -0.62
CA ALA A 168 3.22 -11.53 -0.46
C ALA A 168 2.15 -10.48 -0.76
N VAL A 169 0.93 -10.92 -1.06
CA VAL A 169 -0.17 -10.03 -1.48
C VAL A 169 -1.42 -10.33 -0.67
N VAL A 170 -2.12 -9.30 -0.24
CA VAL A 170 -3.51 -9.37 0.20
C VAL A 170 -4.39 -8.89 -0.94
N LEU A 171 -5.32 -9.73 -1.40
CA LEU A 171 -6.26 -9.35 -2.47
C LEU A 171 -7.40 -8.48 -1.93
N ALA A 172 -7.10 -7.64 -0.95
CA ALA A 172 -7.91 -6.65 -0.24
C ALA A 172 -6.98 -5.79 0.65
N GLY A 173 -7.44 -5.31 1.79
CA GLY A 173 -6.63 -4.62 2.81
C GLY A 173 -6.25 -3.20 2.45
N GLY A 174 -5.34 -2.63 3.24
CA GLY A 174 -4.95 -1.22 3.11
C GLY A 174 -5.96 -0.27 3.76
N THR A 175 -6.50 -0.66 4.91
CA THR A 175 -7.56 0.06 5.63
C THR A 175 -6.98 1.20 6.50
N HIS A 176 -6.31 2.12 5.84
CA HIS A 176 -5.39 3.12 6.38
C HIS A 176 -6.08 4.31 7.10
N HIS A 177 -7.41 4.48 6.95
CA HIS A 177 -8.13 5.57 7.62
C HIS A 177 -8.66 5.23 9.01
N ALA A 178 -8.66 3.96 9.43
CA ALA A 178 -9.16 3.59 10.75
C ALA A 178 -8.22 4.06 11.87
N PHE A 179 -8.79 4.73 12.85
CA PHE A 179 -8.14 5.22 14.07
C PHE A 179 -8.27 4.22 15.22
N ARG A 180 -7.70 4.56 16.37
CA ARG A 180 -7.75 3.72 17.56
C ARG A 180 -9.18 3.48 18.08
N GLU A 181 -10.03 4.49 17.96
CA GLU A 181 -11.35 4.55 18.61
C GLU A 181 -12.51 4.73 17.63
N HIS A 182 -12.23 4.85 16.33
CA HIS A 182 -13.25 4.99 15.28
C HIS A 182 -12.76 4.55 13.93
N GLY A 183 -13.69 4.18 13.06
CA GLY A 183 -13.46 3.96 11.64
C GLY A 183 -13.77 5.19 10.81
N GLU A 184 -13.16 5.31 9.64
CA GLU A 184 -13.34 6.42 8.71
C GLU A 184 -13.10 5.94 7.27
N GLY A 185 -13.78 6.54 6.29
CA GLY A 185 -13.43 6.35 4.88
C GLY A 185 -13.41 4.88 4.43
N TYR A 186 -14.43 4.11 4.77
CA TYR A 186 -14.55 2.67 4.48
C TYR A 186 -13.54 1.76 5.23
N CYS A 187 -12.78 2.30 6.17
CA CYS A 187 -11.83 1.57 6.99
C CYS A 187 -12.40 1.34 8.39
N VAL A 188 -12.66 0.09 8.75
CA VAL A 188 -13.19 -0.29 10.06
C VAL A 188 -12.06 -0.50 11.05
N PHE A 189 -11.14 -1.41 10.76
CA PHE A 189 -9.94 -1.68 11.55
C PHE A 189 -8.69 -1.37 10.71
N ASN A 190 -7.65 -0.83 11.33
CA ASN A 190 -6.39 -0.53 10.66
C ASN A 190 -5.53 -1.80 10.59
N ASP A 191 -5.62 -2.49 9.47
CA ASP A 191 -4.93 -3.75 9.23
C ASP A 191 -3.40 -3.57 9.25
N ILE A 192 -2.90 -2.42 8.79
CA ILE A 192 -1.47 -2.10 8.76
C ILE A 192 -0.92 -1.95 10.18
N ALA A 193 -1.58 -1.13 11.00
CA ALA A 193 -1.13 -0.89 12.37
C ALA A 193 -1.19 -2.16 13.22
N VAL A 194 -2.27 -2.96 13.10
CA VAL A 194 -2.38 -4.26 13.80
C VAL A 194 -1.29 -5.23 13.35
N ALA A 195 -0.99 -5.31 12.05
CA ALA A 195 0.06 -6.16 11.52
C ALA A 195 1.44 -5.75 12.07
N ILE A 196 1.77 -4.46 12.04
CA ILE A 196 3.06 -3.94 12.58
C ILE A 196 3.18 -4.23 14.07
N ARG A 197 2.17 -3.91 14.87
CA ARG A 197 2.18 -4.20 16.31
C ARG A 197 2.29 -5.71 16.60
N SER A 198 1.70 -6.54 15.74
CA SER A 198 1.84 -8.00 15.83
C SER A 198 3.24 -8.49 15.52
N LEU A 199 3.88 -7.92 14.52
CA LEU A 199 5.28 -8.23 14.20
C LEU A 199 6.23 -7.80 15.32
N GLN A 200 6.03 -6.61 15.89
CA GLN A 200 6.86 -6.10 17.00
C GLN A 200 6.81 -6.98 18.24
N VAL A 201 5.68 -7.64 18.52
CA VAL A 201 5.58 -8.64 19.61
C VAL A 201 6.49 -9.85 19.32
N LYS A 202 6.52 -10.32 18.08
CA LYS A 202 7.31 -11.51 17.67
C LYS A 202 8.78 -11.17 17.40
N ARG A 203 9.04 -9.96 16.94
CA ARG A 203 10.37 -9.46 16.50
C ARG A 203 10.58 -8.05 17.04
N PRO A 204 10.92 -7.89 18.32
CA PRO A 204 11.20 -6.59 18.92
C PRO A 204 12.27 -5.83 18.12
N GLY A 205 12.00 -4.57 17.82
CA GLY A 205 12.93 -3.73 17.06
C GLY A 205 12.88 -3.87 15.53
N ILE A 206 11.99 -4.70 14.98
CA ILE A 206 11.80 -4.78 13.53
C ILE A 206 11.44 -3.41 12.96
N LYS A 207 12.13 -3.01 11.90
CA LYS A 207 11.92 -1.74 11.20
C LYS A 207 10.95 -1.94 10.03
N VAL A 208 9.82 -1.26 10.07
CA VAL A 208 8.79 -1.36 9.04
C VAL A 208 8.58 0.00 8.38
N MET A 209 8.64 0.04 7.05
CA MET A 209 8.21 1.21 6.29
C MET A 209 6.82 0.94 5.70
N VAL A 210 5.89 1.84 5.95
CA VAL A 210 4.62 1.88 5.25
C VAL A 210 4.80 2.79 4.04
N VAL A 211 4.60 2.24 2.83
CA VAL A 211 4.57 3.01 1.59
C VAL A 211 3.11 3.10 1.15
N ASP A 212 2.52 4.27 1.31
CA ASP A 212 1.13 4.50 0.95
C ASP A 212 1.06 5.33 -0.33
N THR A 213 0.53 4.73 -1.38
CA THR A 213 0.31 5.36 -2.68
C THR A 213 -1.16 5.42 -3.06
N ASP A 214 -2.05 5.34 -2.08
CA ASP A 214 -3.46 5.69 -2.24
C ASP A 214 -3.61 7.19 -2.54
N ALA A 215 -4.66 7.58 -3.25
CA ALA A 215 -4.92 9.00 -3.51
C ALA A 215 -5.26 9.79 -2.24
N HIS A 216 -5.67 9.09 -1.18
CA HIS A 216 -6.03 9.64 0.12
C HIS A 216 -4.91 9.38 1.14
N GLN A 217 -4.63 10.34 2.02
CA GLN A 217 -3.64 10.13 3.08
C GLN A 217 -4.10 9.08 4.09
N GLY A 218 -3.23 8.14 4.44
CA GLY A 218 -3.47 7.19 5.53
C GLY A 218 -3.41 7.84 6.92
N ASN A 219 -4.35 8.75 7.22
CA ASN A 219 -4.40 9.53 8.45
C ASN A 219 -4.54 8.66 9.71
N GLY A 220 -5.31 7.58 9.64
CA GLY A 220 -5.43 6.62 10.75
C GLY A 220 -4.13 5.88 11.01
N THR A 221 -3.45 5.42 9.96
CA THR A 221 -2.14 4.76 10.06
C THR A 221 -1.09 5.68 10.66
N ASN A 222 -1.01 6.95 10.19
CA ASN A 222 -0.11 7.94 10.77
C ASN A 222 -0.41 8.17 12.25
N SER A 223 -1.69 8.28 12.63
CA SER A 223 -2.09 8.49 14.03
C SER A 223 -1.74 7.31 14.96
N LEU A 224 -1.88 6.07 14.46
CA LEU A 224 -1.64 4.85 15.25
C LEU A 224 -0.16 4.50 15.41
N LEU A 225 0.67 4.96 14.48
CA LEU A 225 2.09 4.62 14.40
C LEU A 225 3.01 5.82 14.70
N ASP A 226 2.43 6.96 15.09
CA ASP A 226 3.17 8.15 15.50
C ASP A 226 4.17 7.83 16.63
N ASN A 227 5.32 8.49 16.58
CA ASN A 227 6.40 8.38 17.56
C ASN A 227 7.02 6.97 17.73
N ASP A 228 6.77 6.03 16.82
CA ASP A 228 7.46 4.74 16.83
C ASP A 228 8.78 4.84 16.03
N PRO A 229 9.95 4.77 16.68
CA PRO A 229 11.23 4.92 15.98
C PRO A 229 11.56 3.78 15.01
N ASN A 230 10.83 2.67 15.11
CA ASN A 230 10.97 1.51 14.23
C ASN A 230 9.96 1.52 13.08
N VAL A 231 9.14 2.56 12.96
CA VAL A 231 8.16 2.70 11.89
C VAL A 231 8.38 3.99 11.12
N PHE A 232 8.37 3.91 9.80
CA PHE A 232 8.41 5.07 8.90
C PHE A 232 7.20 5.04 8.00
N THR A 233 6.35 6.06 8.08
CA THR A 233 5.18 6.21 7.21
C THR A 233 5.52 7.19 6.08
N TYR A 234 5.50 6.68 4.84
CA TYR A 234 5.60 7.46 3.62
C TYR A 234 4.23 7.47 2.94
N SER A 235 3.71 8.62 2.61
CA SER A 235 2.45 8.77 1.88
C SER A 235 2.58 9.79 0.75
N ILE A 236 2.14 9.43 -0.48
CA ILE A 236 2.02 10.35 -1.60
C ILE A 236 0.56 10.42 -2.02
N HIS A 237 -0.09 11.55 -1.74
CA HIS A 237 -1.54 11.72 -1.82
C HIS A 237 -1.92 13.13 -2.29
N VAL A 238 -3.18 13.33 -2.61
CA VAL A 238 -3.71 14.65 -2.93
C VAL A 238 -3.83 15.50 -1.66
N GLY A 239 -3.18 16.66 -1.62
CA GLY A 239 -3.15 17.51 -0.42
C GLY A 239 -4.52 18.08 -0.04
N ARG A 240 -5.39 18.35 -1.04
CA ARG A 240 -6.71 18.97 -0.83
C ARG A 240 -7.86 18.04 -1.23
N ASN A 241 -7.90 16.84 -0.66
CA ASN A 241 -9.00 15.89 -0.77
C ASN A 241 -9.34 15.32 0.61
N ASP A 242 -10.24 14.32 0.67
CA ASP A 242 -10.45 13.55 1.89
C ASP A 242 -9.20 12.71 2.25
N PRO A 243 -8.96 12.48 3.53
CA PRO A 243 -9.57 13.13 4.68
C PRO A 243 -9.21 14.63 4.72
N VAL A 244 -10.19 15.48 5.02
CA VAL A 244 -9.97 16.95 5.11
C VAL A 244 -8.93 17.29 6.17
N ARG A 245 -8.94 16.54 7.28
CA ARG A 245 -7.94 16.66 8.35
C ARG A 245 -6.84 15.64 8.16
N LYS A 246 -5.72 16.08 7.62
CA LYS A 246 -4.51 15.27 7.51
C LYS A 246 -3.85 15.08 8.87
N VAL A 247 -3.18 13.93 9.06
CA VAL A 247 -2.36 13.61 10.23
C VAL A 247 -0.92 13.48 9.78
N LYS A 248 0.00 14.21 10.42
CA LYS A 248 1.41 14.22 10.02
C LYS A 248 2.02 12.83 10.19
N GLY A 249 2.58 12.31 9.11
CA GLY A 249 3.40 11.10 9.09
C GLY A 249 4.90 11.41 9.10
N SER A 250 5.72 10.38 8.88
CA SER A 250 7.17 10.54 8.78
C SER A 250 7.57 11.31 7.52
N MET A 251 6.90 11.02 6.39
CA MET A 251 7.06 11.77 5.14
C MET A 251 5.73 11.81 4.37
N ASP A 252 5.12 12.98 4.32
CA ASP A 252 3.91 13.25 3.54
C ASP A 252 4.28 14.04 2.28
N VAL A 253 3.92 13.51 1.11
CA VAL A 253 4.13 14.10 -0.20
C VAL A 253 2.79 14.52 -0.76
N GLU A 254 2.43 15.78 -0.57
CA GLU A 254 1.18 16.31 -1.08
C GLU A 254 1.28 16.63 -2.57
N THR A 255 0.40 16.05 -3.37
CA THR A 255 0.22 16.39 -4.78
C THR A 255 -0.92 17.39 -4.96
N VAL A 256 -0.94 18.06 -6.10
CA VAL A 256 -2.10 18.86 -6.50
C VAL A 256 -3.25 17.96 -6.94
N ARG A 257 -4.49 18.44 -6.85
CA ARG A 257 -5.63 17.76 -7.48
C ARG A 257 -5.39 17.62 -8.99
N TYR A 258 -5.79 16.47 -9.53
CA TYR A 258 -5.66 16.15 -10.94
C TYR A 258 -4.20 16.16 -11.43
N VAL A 259 -3.26 15.80 -10.55
CA VAL A 259 -1.86 15.62 -10.91
C VAL A 259 -1.74 14.60 -12.04
N GLU A 260 -0.96 14.95 -13.08
CA GLU A 260 -0.67 14.07 -14.19
C GLU A 260 0.44 13.05 -13.87
N GLY A 261 0.45 11.93 -14.59
CA GLY A 261 1.33 10.79 -14.31
C GLY A 261 2.81 11.14 -14.29
N GLU A 262 3.30 11.97 -15.21
CA GLU A 262 4.72 12.35 -15.26
C GLU A 262 5.16 13.12 -14.00
N MET A 263 4.35 14.09 -13.57
CA MET A 263 4.63 14.87 -12.37
C MET A 263 4.57 13.99 -11.12
N TYR A 264 3.54 13.15 -11.01
CA TYR A 264 3.39 12.19 -9.92
C TYR A 264 4.60 11.25 -9.82
N LEU A 265 4.99 10.62 -10.92
CA LEU A 265 6.12 9.68 -10.96
C LEU A 265 7.45 10.36 -10.62
N LYS A 266 7.64 11.60 -11.05
CA LYS A 266 8.84 12.38 -10.68
C LYS A 266 8.89 12.65 -9.17
N GLN A 267 7.76 13.05 -8.57
CA GLN A 267 7.66 13.25 -7.12
C GLN A 267 7.88 11.92 -6.38
N LEU A 268 7.16 10.85 -6.75
CA LEU A 268 7.32 9.53 -6.16
C LEU A 268 8.78 9.07 -6.17
N PHE A 269 9.43 9.11 -7.32
CA PHE A 269 10.80 8.63 -7.46
C PHE A 269 11.76 9.38 -6.54
N SER A 270 11.71 10.73 -6.56
CA SER A 270 12.64 11.54 -5.75
C SER A 270 12.42 11.41 -4.25
N THR A 271 11.15 11.37 -3.82
CA THR A 271 10.81 11.33 -2.39
C THR A 271 10.90 9.94 -1.79
N LEU A 272 10.59 8.88 -2.56
CA LEU A 272 10.80 7.50 -2.12
C LEU A 272 12.31 7.21 -1.95
N ALA A 273 13.15 7.68 -2.87
CA ALA A 273 14.60 7.56 -2.73
C ALA A 273 15.11 8.27 -1.47
N ALA A 274 14.61 9.49 -1.19
CA ALA A 274 14.94 10.23 0.03
C ALA A 274 14.47 9.50 1.30
N ALA A 275 13.27 8.90 1.28
CA ALA A 275 12.76 8.10 2.38
C ALA A 275 13.66 6.88 2.66
N MET A 276 14.09 6.18 1.61
CA MET A 276 15.01 5.04 1.73
C MET A 276 16.41 5.42 2.18
N ASP A 277 16.86 6.65 1.90
CA ASP A 277 18.16 7.16 2.39
C ASP A 277 18.15 7.41 3.91
N VAL A 278 17.00 7.77 4.49
CA VAL A 278 16.89 8.09 5.92
C VAL A 278 16.41 6.92 6.77
N PHE A 279 15.74 5.94 6.18
CA PHE A 279 15.20 4.78 6.88
C PHE A 279 15.45 3.49 6.10
N SER A 280 16.12 2.53 6.72
CA SER A 280 16.40 1.21 6.15
C SER A 280 15.45 0.18 6.76
N PRO A 281 14.34 -0.16 6.08
CA PRO A 281 13.35 -1.11 6.60
C PRO A 281 13.79 -2.56 6.48
N ASP A 282 13.35 -3.39 7.43
CA ASP A 282 13.40 -4.86 7.34
C ASP A 282 12.20 -5.41 6.55
N LEU A 283 11.11 -4.64 6.46
CA LEU A 283 9.88 -4.97 5.75
C LEU A 283 9.22 -3.69 5.24
N VAL A 284 8.67 -3.75 4.03
CA VAL A 284 7.76 -2.73 3.51
C VAL A 284 6.33 -3.27 3.49
N ILE A 285 5.37 -2.49 3.98
CA ILE A 285 3.93 -2.68 3.73
C ILE A 285 3.52 -1.62 2.73
N TRP A 286 3.04 -2.05 1.56
CA TRP A 286 2.69 -1.14 0.47
C TRP A 286 1.19 -1.14 0.21
N ILE A 287 0.56 0.02 0.36
CA ILE A 287 -0.82 0.27 -0.04
C ILE A 287 -0.81 0.74 -1.49
N ALA A 288 -1.22 -0.16 -2.40
CA ALA A 288 -1.20 0.03 -3.84
C ALA A 288 -2.54 0.52 -4.38
N GLY A 289 -3.08 1.59 -3.80
CA GLY A 289 -4.38 2.15 -4.20
C GLY A 289 -4.51 2.31 -5.72
N ALA A 290 -5.66 1.93 -6.28
CA ALA A 290 -5.98 2.08 -7.70
C ALA A 290 -6.78 3.37 -7.99
N ASP A 291 -7.07 4.14 -6.95
CA ASP A 291 -7.85 5.38 -7.00
C ASP A 291 -7.07 6.58 -7.57
N ASN A 292 -5.75 6.45 -7.76
CA ASN A 292 -4.99 7.43 -8.56
C ASN A 292 -5.37 7.44 -10.05
N HIS A 293 -6.13 6.44 -10.53
CA HIS A 293 -6.51 6.38 -11.94
C HIS A 293 -7.49 7.49 -12.30
N ARG A 294 -7.28 8.13 -13.45
CA ARG A 294 -8.08 9.30 -13.93
C ARG A 294 -9.59 9.07 -14.04
N ASN A 295 -10.04 7.82 -14.09
CA ASN A 295 -11.46 7.46 -14.13
C ASN A 295 -12.00 7.03 -12.76
N ASP A 296 -11.22 7.23 -11.69
CA ASP A 296 -11.68 6.98 -10.34
C ASP A 296 -12.66 8.08 -9.88
N GLN A 297 -13.66 7.70 -9.09
CA GLN A 297 -14.69 8.64 -8.65
C GLN A 297 -14.23 9.52 -7.49
N LEU A 298 -13.28 9.05 -6.68
CA LEU A 298 -12.92 9.68 -5.40
C LEU A 298 -11.47 10.20 -5.38
N GLY A 299 -10.56 9.58 -6.13
CA GLY A 299 -9.11 9.80 -5.99
C GLY A 299 -8.57 11.12 -6.50
N GLN A 300 -9.25 11.77 -7.47
CA GLN A 300 -8.89 13.10 -7.98
C GLN A 300 -7.44 13.20 -8.51
N MET A 301 -6.92 12.14 -9.11
CA MET A 301 -5.65 12.10 -9.84
C MET A 301 -5.88 11.76 -11.32
N MET A 302 -4.89 12.01 -12.18
CA MET A 302 -5.01 11.83 -13.63
C MET A 302 -4.09 10.74 -14.19
N LEU A 303 -3.70 9.77 -13.36
CA LEU A 303 -2.82 8.70 -13.80
C LEU A 303 -3.51 7.77 -14.80
N THR A 304 -2.78 7.41 -15.85
CA THR A 304 -3.19 6.37 -16.79
C THR A 304 -2.83 4.98 -16.26
N VAL A 305 -3.33 3.93 -16.90
CA VAL A 305 -2.92 2.54 -16.60
C VAL A 305 -1.40 2.38 -16.69
N LYS A 306 -0.77 3.03 -17.68
CA LYS A 306 0.69 3.00 -17.87
C LYS A 306 1.45 3.71 -16.74
N ASP A 307 0.92 4.80 -16.23
CA ASP A 307 1.54 5.52 -15.12
C ASP A 307 1.44 4.73 -13.82
N ILE A 308 0.28 4.08 -13.55
CA ILE A 308 0.12 3.16 -12.42
C ILE A 308 1.09 1.99 -12.53
N GLN A 309 1.23 1.38 -13.71
CA GLN A 309 2.20 0.31 -13.92
C GLN A 309 3.63 0.78 -13.64
N ARG A 310 4.02 1.97 -14.10
CA ARG A 310 5.33 2.57 -13.80
C ARG A 310 5.53 2.84 -12.30
N ARG A 311 4.50 3.33 -11.62
CA ARG A 311 4.48 3.46 -10.16
C ARG A 311 4.83 2.13 -9.50
N ASP A 312 4.15 1.07 -9.91
CA ASP A 312 4.33 -0.27 -9.38
C ASP A 312 5.75 -0.79 -9.65
N GLU A 313 6.27 -0.60 -10.84
CA GLU A 313 7.63 -0.98 -11.21
C GLU A 313 8.69 -0.23 -10.39
N VAL A 314 8.49 1.06 -10.13
CA VAL A 314 9.38 1.86 -9.27
C VAL A 314 9.42 1.30 -7.85
N ILE A 315 8.26 1.09 -7.23
CA ILE A 315 8.19 0.65 -5.84
C ILE A 315 8.70 -0.78 -5.69
N LEU A 316 8.17 -1.71 -6.48
CA LEU A 316 8.56 -3.12 -6.44
C LEU A 316 10.05 -3.31 -6.80
N GLY A 317 10.51 -2.58 -7.82
CA GLY A 317 11.91 -2.59 -8.21
C GLY A 317 12.84 -2.06 -7.12
N ALA A 318 12.45 -0.95 -6.46
CA ALA A 318 13.23 -0.39 -5.36
C ALA A 318 13.32 -1.35 -4.16
N MET A 319 12.24 -2.08 -3.84
CA MET A 319 12.23 -3.01 -2.70
C MET A 319 12.90 -4.33 -3.05
N LEU A 320 12.40 -5.06 -4.04
CA LEU A 320 12.80 -6.43 -4.31
C LEU A 320 14.26 -6.55 -4.79
N ARG A 321 14.75 -5.61 -5.64
CA ARG A 321 16.14 -5.63 -6.09
C ARG A 321 17.13 -5.28 -4.98
N ASN A 322 16.68 -4.58 -3.93
CA ASN A 322 17.47 -4.37 -2.72
C ASN A 322 17.22 -5.44 -1.65
N ARG A 323 16.51 -6.52 -2.00
CA ARG A 323 16.15 -7.63 -1.09
C ARG A 323 15.37 -7.20 0.14
N ILE A 324 14.55 -6.16 0.00
CA ILE A 324 13.65 -5.70 1.05
C ILE A 324 12.32 -6.41 0.84
N PRO A 325 11.86 -7.22 1.79
CA PRO A 325 10.57 -7.90 1.72
C PRO A 325 9.42 -6.91 1.63
N ILE A 326 8.37 -7.27 0.85
CA ILE A 326 7.23 -6.39 0.63
C ILE A 326 5.90 -7.15 0.77
N ALA A 327 5.02 -6.64 1.66
CA ALA A 327 3.63 -7.04 1.74
C ALA A 327 2.76 -6.02 0.97
N LEU A 328 2.12 -6.47 -0.09
CA LEU A 328 1.29 -5.64 -0.98
C LEU A 328 -0.17 -5.73 -0.57
N LEU A 329 -0.82 -4.58 -0.39
CA LEU A 329 -2.24 -4.43 -0.07
C LEU A 329 -2.92 -3.63 -1.19
N TYR A 330 -4.20 -3.94 -1.48
CA TYR A 330 -4.89 -3.29 -2.60
C TYR A 330 -5.22 -1.82 -2.37
N GLY A 331 -5.70 -1.44 -1.17
CA GLY A 331 -6.12 -0.06 -0.90
C GLY A 331 -7.38 0.38 -1.67
N GLY A 332 -7.48 1.67 -1.91
CA GLY A 332 -8.58 2.30 -2.63
C GLY A 332 -8.73 1.90 -4.09
N GLY A 333 -9.78 2.40 -4.70
CA GLY A 333 -10.16 2.14 -6.10
C GLY A 333 -11.68 2.03 -6.21
N TYR A 334 -12.28 3.06 -6.84
CA TYR A 334 -13.71 3.35 -6.79
C TYR A 334 -14.29 3.62 -8.18
N ASN A 335 -13.78 2.96 -9.22
CA ASN A 335 -14.37 3.08 -10.55
C ASN A 335 -15.79 2.49 -10.55
N ARG A 336 -16.71 3.14 -11.27
CA ARG A 336 -18.11 2.66 -11.42
C ARG A 336 -18.21 1.25 -12.00
N GLN A 337 -17.21 0.84 -12.77
CA GLN A 337 -17.07 -0.51 -13.29
C GLN A 337 -16.05 -1.27 -12.42
N PRO A 338 -16.50 -2.20 -11.56
CA PRO A 338 -15.60 -2.93 -10.64
C PRO A 338 -14.48 -3.66 -11.38
N GLU A 339 -14.75 -4.15 -12.59
CA GLU A 339 -13.78 -4.84 -13.45
C GLU A 339 -12.59 -3.97 -13.80
N TYR A 340 -12.82 -2.65 -13.93
CA TYR A 340 -11.73 -1.72 -14.24
C TYR A 340 -10.76 -1.58 -13.07
N THR A 341 -11.27 -1.38 -11.86
CA THR A 341 -10.46 -1.36 -10.64
C THR A 341 -9.77 -2.71 -10.42
N ALA A 342 -10.50 -3.80 -10.58
CA ALA A 342 -9.97 -5.17 -10.47
C ALA A 342 -8.81 -5.41 -11.44
N LYS A 343 -8.89 -4.90 -12.68
CA LYS A 343 -7.82 -4.98 -13.67
C LYS A 343 -6.57 -4.21 -13.25
N LEU A 344 -6.72 -3.04 -12.62
CA LEU A 344 -5.58 -2.26 -12.10
C LEU A 344 -4.87 -3.04 -10.99
N HIS A 345 -5.59 -3.51 -9.98
CA HIS A 345 -5.03 -4.33 -8.91
C HIS A 345 -4.37 -5.63 -9.41
N ARG A 346 -5.04 -6.32 -10.36
CA ARG A 346 -4.43 -7.48 -11.01
C ARG A 346 -3.09 -7.13 -11.67
N ASN A 347 -3.00 -6.00 -12.39
CA ASN A 347 -1.76 -5.58 -13.05
C ASN A 347 -0.63 -5.35 -12.03
N THR A 348 -0.94 -4.79 -10.87
CA THR A 348 0.02 -4.63 -9.77
C THR A 348 0.56 -5.98 -9.29
N VAL A 349 -0.30 -6.97 -9.11
CA VAL A 349 0.11 -8.35 -8.73
C VAL A 349 0.96 -9.00 -9.81
N VAL A 350 0.59 -8.85 -11.08
CA VAL A 350 1.38 -9.33 -12.23
C VAL A 350 2.78 -8.72 -12.22
N THR A 351 2.88 -7.41 -11.99
CA THR A 351 4.16 -6.70 -11.90
C THR A 351 5.00 -7.20 -10.72
N ALA A 352 4.37 -7.40 -9.56
CA ALA A 352 5.06 -7.95 -8.38
C ALA A 352 5.63 -9.34 -8.64
N LYS A 353 4.83 -10.24 -9.22
CA LYS A 353 5.27 -11.60 -9.54
C LYS A 353 6.41 -11.61 -10.55
N ARG A 354 6.33 -10.78 -11.59
CA ARG A 354 7.40 -10.65 -12.61
C ARG A 354 8.71 -10.20 -11.97
N ILE A 355 8.69 -9.10 -11.21
CA ILE A 355 9.94 -8.56 -10.63
C ILE A 355 10.51 -9.50 -9.56
N LEU A 356 9.68 -10.15 -8.76
CA LEU A 356 10.13 -11.17 -7.81
C LEU A 356 10.86 -12.31 -8.53
N GLY A 357 10.28 -12.79 -9.64
CA GLY A 357 10.89 -13.83 -10.47
C GLY A 357 12.23 -13.43 -11.08
N GLU A 358 12.33 -12.19 -11.59
CA GLU A 358 13.60 -11.64 -12.11
C GLU A 358 14.68 -11.64 -11.01
N VAL A 359 14.35 -11.19 -9.81
CA VAL A 359 15.30 -11.12 -8.68
C VAL A 359 15.73 -12.50 -8.19
N GLN A 360 14.85 -13.49 -8.27
CA GLN A 360 15.14 -14.87 -7.88
C GLN A 360 15.86 -15.66 -8.99
N GLY A 361 16.12 -15.06 -10.15
CA GLY A 361 16.80 -15.71 -11.28
C GLY A 361 15.94 -16.77 -11.99
N LEU A 362 14.62 -16.69 -11.85
CA LEU A 362 13.65 -17.64 -12.40
C LEU A 362 13.04 -17.15 -13.73
N VAL A 363 13.31 -15.91 -14.07
CA VAL A 363 12.90 -15.25 -15.32
C VAL A 363 14.07 -14.41 -15.83
N SER A 364 14.42 -14.57 -17.09
CA SER A 364 15.45 -13.77 -17.79
C SER A 364 14.80 -12.62 -18.56
#